data_eb3f4b18d1a6467e510822c83032f80d
#
_entry.id   eb3f4b18d1a6467e510822c83032f80d
#
_cell.length_a   1.000
_cell.length_b   1.000
_cell.length_c   1.000
_cell.angle_alpha   90.00
_cell.angle_beta   90.00
_cell.angle_gamma   90.00
#
_symmetry.space_group_name_H-M   'P 1'
#
loop_
_entity.id
_entity.type
_entity.pdbx_description
1 polymer ?
#
loop_
_entity_poly.entity_id
_entity_poly.type
_entity_poly.pdbx_seq_one_letter_code
_entity_poly.pdbx_strand_id
1 'polypeptide(L)'
;MIDAHDIRFSYDGPGGRRSLNGAKLHVAPGELVAVLGHNGCGKSTLVKHFNALLPLQHGTLTVDGMDAADPDNRWALRRKVGMVFQNPDNQFVSTIVGEDVAFGLENYGVPEAEIPARVAAALAAVDMAGYENRATHTLSGGQKQRVALAGVLALSPDILVFDEATAMLDPDGRQEVLHTIHRLHTQQHKTVVMITHYIEEAIGADRVYLIHNGKMIADGTAREMLTQPE
;
A
#
# COMPACT_ATOMS: atom_id res chain seq x y z
N MET A 1 8.71 10.75 -1.39
CA MET A 1 9.54 10.45 -0.21
C MET A 1 8.68 10.42 1.04
N ILE A 2 8.90 9.44 1.94
CA ILE A 2 8.20 9.35 3.22
C ILE A 2 9.24 9.49 4.33
N ASP A 3 9.01 10.39 5.28
CA ASP A 3 9.85 10.56 6.48
C ASP A 3 8.96 10.48 7.73
N ALA A 4 9.13 9.42 8.50
CA ALA A 4 8.42 9.17 9.75
C ALA A 4 9.40 9.17 10.92
N HIS A 5 9.16 9.97 11.96
CA HIS A 5 9.99 10.07 13.14
C HIS A 5 9.16 10.01 14.42
N ASP A 6 9.56 9.11 15.33
CA ASP A 6 8.98 8.91 16.67
C ASP A 6 7.44 8.77 16.66
N ILE A 7 6.90 8.04 15.65
CA ILE A 7 5.46 7.84 15.54
C ILE A 7 4.98 6.96 16.69
N ARG A 8 4.04 7.50 17.49
CA ARG A 8 3.38 6.77 18.58
C ARG A 8 1.87 6.85 18.39
N PHE A 9 1.21 5.71 18.53
CA PHE A 9 -0.22 5.62 18.31
C PHE A 9 -0.86 4.56 19.19
N SER A 10 -2.05 4.86 19.72
CA SER A 10 -2.92 3.94 20.43
C SER A 10 -4.36 4.05 19.91
N TYR A 11 -5.00 2.92 19.64
CA TYR A 11 -6.41 2.88 19.29
C TYR A 11 -7.33 3.22 20.47
N ASP A 12 -6.87 2.96 21.70
CA ASP A 12 -7.63 3.19 22.93
C ASP A 12 -7.46 4.63 23.46
N GLY A 13 -6.79 5.51 22.70
CA GLY A 13 -6.50 6.88 23.08
C GLY A 13 -5.29 7.05 24.03
N PRO A 14 -5.10 8.25 24.60
CA PRO A 14 -3.97 8.56 25.48
C PRO A 14 -3.95 7.65 26.71
N GLY A 15 -2.84 6.91 26.91
CA GLY A 15 -2.67 5.98 28.02
C GLY A 15 -3.06 4.53 27.71
N GLY A 16 -3.68 4.25 26.56
CA GLY A 16 -3.98 2.89 26.12
C GLY A 16 -2.77 2.12 25.60
N ARG A 17 -2.98 0.85 25.23
CA ARG A 17 -1.93 0.01 24.65
C ARG A 17 -1.44 0.61 23.35
N ARG A 18 -0.15 0.90 23.27
CA ARG A 18 0.45 1.48 22.06
C ARG A 18 0.63 0.43 20.98
N SER A 19 0.07 0.70 19.80
CA SER A 19 0.31 -0.06 18.56
C SER A 19 1.59 0.39 17.88
N LEU A 20 1.94 1.69 17.99
CA LEU A 20 3.23 2.25 17.59
C LEU A 20 3.87 2.92 18.81
N ASN A 21 5.18 2.69 18.98
CA ASN A 21 5.91 3.13 20.18
C ASN A 21 7.26 3.75 19.83
N GLY A 22 7.23 4.76 18.96
CA GLY A 22 8.42 5.43 18.45
C GLY A 22 8.92 4.83 17.14
N ALA A 23 8.00 4.49 16.23
CA ALA A 23 8.36 3.99 14.91
C ALA A 23 9.06 5.08 14.09
N LYS A 24 10.11 4.69 13.36
CA LYS A 24 10.90 5.56 12.49
C LYS A 24 11.11 4.84 11.16
N LEU A 25 10.83 5.54 10.04
CA LEU A 25 10.99 4.96 8.71
C LEU A 25 11.30 6.08 7.71
N HIS A 26 12.18 5.78 6.77
CA HIS A 26 12.47 6.64 5.63
C HIS A 26 12.29 5.84 4.35
N VAL A 27 11.60 6.41 3.35
CA VAL A 27 11.45 5.83 2.00
C VAL A 27 11.84 6.89 0.98
N ALA A 28 12.83 6.59 0.16
CA ALA A 28 13.25 7.46 -0.94
C ALA A 28 12.28 7.38 -2.13
N PRO A 29 12.24 8.42 -2.99
CA PRO A 29 11.48 8.33 -4.24
C PRO A 29 11.94 7.16 -5.12
N GLY A 30 11.00 6.38 -5.64
CA GLY A 30 11.29 5.22 -6.48
C GLY A 30 11.90 4.03 -5.75
N GLU A 31 11.94 4.01 -4.42
CA GLU A 31 12.45 2.90 -3.61
C GLU A 31 11.33 1.85 -3.38
N LEU A 32 11.69 0.57 -3.45
CA LEU A 32 10.85 -0.53 -2.97
C LEU A 32 11.30 -0.93 -1.57
N VAL A 33 10.45 -0.67 -0.59
CA VAL A 33 10.71 -0.96 0.81
C VAL A 33 9.81 -2.09 1.30
N ALA A 34 10.37 -3.10 1.94
CA ALA A 34 9.63 -4.13 2.66
C ALA A 34 9.65 -3.87 4.18
N VAL A 35 8.50 -3.98 4.83
CA VAL A 35 8.36 -3.90 6.28
C VAL A 35 7.96 -5.27 6.80
N LEU A 36 8.90 -5.94 7.45
CA LEU A 36 8.73 -7.26 8.06
C LEU A 36 8.41 -7.17 9.55
N GLY A 37 7.70 -8.15 10.07
CA GLY A 37 7.40 -8.29 11.50
C GLY A 37 6.21 -9.21 11.73
N HIS A 38 6.08 -9.71 12.96
CA HIS A 38 4.98 -10.60 13.34
C HIS A 38 3.61 -9.90 13.30
N ASN A 39 2.52 -10.65 13.32
CA ASN A 39 1.17 -10.11 13.34
C ASN A 39 0.93 -9.29 14.62
N GLY A 40 0.28 -8.13 14.47
CA GLY A 40 -0.02 -7.22 15.59
C GLY A 40 1.15 -6.36 16.06
N CYS A 41 2.33 -6.40 15.41
CA CYS A 41 3.48 -5.57 15.81
C CYS A 41 3.41 -4.09 15.38
N GLY A 42 2.36 -3.68 14.62
CA GLY A 42 2.12 -2.29 14.24
C GLY A 42 2.34 -1.94 12.76
N LYS A 43 2.63 -2.90 11.87
CA LYS A 43 2.88 -2.67 10.44
C LYS A 43 1.75 -1.90 9.76
N SER A 44 0.55 -2.47 9.75
CA SER A 44 -0.64 -1.86 9.15
C SER A 44 -1.01 -0.52 9.79
N THR A 45 -0.79 -0.39 11.11
CA THR A 45 -1.02 0.88 11.81
C THR A 45 -0.09 1.96 11.29
N LEU A 46 1.19 1.65 11.08
CA LEU A 46 2.18 2.62 10.58
C LEU A 46 1.79 3.15 9.20
N VAL A 47 1.51 2.25 8.24
CA VAL A 47 1.26 2.68 6.86
C VAL A 47 -0.06 3.40 6.68
N LYS A 48 -1.05 3.17 7.55
CA LYS A 48 -2.31 3.91 7.55
C LYS A 48 -2.16 5.39 7.91
N HIS A 49 -1.03 5.80 8.49
CA HIS A 49 -0.72 7.21 8.69
C HIS A 49 -0.23 7.88 7.39
N PHE A 50 0.37 7.14 6.44
CA PHE A 50 0.96 7.72 5.23
C PHE A 50 -0.06 8.42 4.33
N ASN A 51 -1.31 7.95 4.31
CA ASN A 51 -2.41 8.58 3.58
C ASN A 51 -3.50 9.17 4.49
N ALA A 52 -3.13 9.46 5.74
CA ALA A 52 -4.02 10.04 6.75
C ALA A 52 -5.35 9.26 6.94
N LEU A 53 -5.32 7.92 6.82
CA LEU A 53 -6.40 7.04 7.29
C LEU A 53 -6.47 7.02 8.82
N LEU A 54 -5.31 7.07 9.48
CA LEU A 54 -5.21 7.27 10.91
C LEU A 54 -4.62 8.66 11.19
N PRO A 55 -5.18 9.43 12.14
CA PRO A 55 -4.61 10.72 12.52
C PRO A 55 -3.30 10.52 13.27
N LEU A 56 -2.34 11.40 13.03
CA LEU A 56 -1.08 11.41 13.77
C LEU A 56 -1.34 11.85 15.22
N GLN A 57 -0.99 11.01 16.21
CA GLN A 57 -1.14 11.34 17.63
C GLN A 57 0.15 11.91 18.23
N HIS A 58 1.31 11.45 17.74
CA HIS A 58 2.62 11.89 18.20
C HIS A 58 3.69 11.60 17.16
N GLY A 59 4.74 12.41 17.15
CA GLY A 59 5.85 12.34 16.19
C GLY A 59 5.64 13.26 15.00
N THR A 60 6.44 13.07 13.96
CA THR A 60 6.34 13.81 12.69
C THR A 60 6.29 12.84 11.53
N LEU A 61 5.45 13.14 10.56
CA LEU A 61 5.34 12.37 9.32
C LEU A 61 5.16 13.33 8.16
N THR A 62 6.09 13.29 7.24
CA THR A 62 5.96 13.99 5.96
C THR A 62 5.92 12.99 4.82
N VAL A 63 5.05 13.25 3.86
CA VAL A 63 4.93 12.47 2.63
C VAL A 63 5.04 13.43 1.46
N ASP A 64 6.14 13.31 0.73
CA ASP A 64 6.48 14.20 -0.39
C ASP A 64 6.42 15.68 -0.02
N GLY A 65 6.93 16.00 1.17
CA GLY A 65 6.95 17.35 1.73
C GLY A 65 5.65 17.81 2.40
N MET A 66 4.56 17.04 2.29
CA MET A 66 3.28 17.34 2.96
C MET A 66 3.29 16.80 4.39
N ASP A 67 2.94 17.63 5.37
CA ASP A 67 2.75 17.21 6.75
C ASP A 67 1.46 16.38 6.87
N ALA A 68 1.58 15.14 7.35
CA ALA A 68 0.44 14.26 7.56
C ALA A 68 -0.41 14.62 8.79
N ALA A 69 0.08 15.49 9.68
CA ALA A 69 -0.68 16.02 10.79
C ALA A 69 -1.67 17.11 10.37
N ASP A 70 -1.39 17.78 9.26
CA ASP A 70 -2.24 18.84 8.74
C ASP A 70 -3.50 18.25 8.06
N PRO A 71 -4.71 18.54 8.59
CA PRO A 71 -5.95 18.03 8.01
C PRO A 71 -6.21 18.52 6.58
N ASP A 72 -5.66 19.67 6.18
CA ASP A 72 -5.83 20.23 4.84
C ASP A 72 -5.09 19.40 3.78
N ASN A 73 -4.03 18.70 4.17
CA ASN A 73 -3.27 17.82 3.30
C ASN A 73 -3.94 16.46 3.05
N ARG A 74 -5.01 16.12 3.78
CA ARG A 74 -5.62 14.76 3.78
C ARG A 74 -6.00 14.27 2.38
N TRP A 75 -6.65 15.10 1.58
CA TRP A 75 -7.07 14.72 0.24
C TRP A 75 -5.89 14.56 -0.72
N ALA A 76 -4.90 15.44 -0.62
CA ALA A 76 -3.68 15.34 -1.40
C ALA A 76 -2.87 14.10 -1.06
N LEU A 77 -2.73 13.77 0.23
CA LEU A 77 -2.08 12.55 0.72
C LEU A 77 -2.76 11.28 0.20
N ARG A 78 -4.12 11.21 0.26
CA ARG A 78 -4.87 10.05 -0.24
C ARG A 78 -4.77 9.86 -1.73
N ARG A 79 -4.67 10.96 -2.50
CA ARG A 79 -4.43 10.90 -3.94
C ARG A 79 -3.02 10.43 -4.26
N LYS A 80 -2.04 10.84 -3.45
CA LYS A 80 -0.62 10.55 -3.67
C LYS A 80 -0.20 9.16 -3.20
N VAL A 81 -0.81 8.67 -2.13
CA VAL A 81 -0.52 7.37 -1.51
C VAL A 81 -1.70 6.44 -1.71
N GLY A 82 -1.60 5.57 -2.70
CA GLY A 82 -2.56 4.51 -2.93
C GLY A 82 -2.30 3.32 -2.02
N MET A 83 -3.35 2.77 -1.40
CA MET A 83 -3.25 1.60 -0.53
C MET A 83 -4.06 0.43 -1.05
N VAL A 84 -3.44 -0.75 -1.02
CA VAL A 84 -4.07 -2.03 -1.31
C VAL A 84 -4.02 -2.88 -0.04
N PHE A 85 -5.16 -3.37 0.42
CA PHE A 85 -5.29 -4.09 1.68
C PHE A 85 -5.30 -5.61 1.48
N GLN A 86 -5.19 -6.34 2.59
CA GLN A 86 -5.11 -7.80 2.65
C GLN A 86 -6.29 -8.51 1.98
N ASN A 87 -7.52 -8.04 2.26
CA ASN A 87 -8.75 -8.66 1.74
C ASN A 87 -9.35 -7.81 0.62
N PRO A 88 -9.28 -8.23 -0.66
CA PRO A 88 -9.85 -7.49 -1.77
C PRO A 88 -11.37 -7.35 -1.70
N ASP A 89 -12.09 -8.33 -1.15
CA ASP A 89 -13.56 -8.26 -1.06
C ASP A 89 -14.05 -7.09 -0.17
N ASN A 90 -13.23 -6.66 0.79
CA ASN A 90 -13.53 -5.50 1.64
C ASN A 90 -13.22 -4.15 0.96
N GLN A 91 -12.63 -4.17 -0.23
CA GLN A 91 -12.24 -2.97 -0.98
C GLN A 91 -13.23 -2.64 -2.09
N PHE A 92 -13.94 -3.66 -2.60
CA PHE A 92 -14.92 -3.46 -3.67
C PHE A 92 -16.14 -2.68 -3.19
N VAL A 93 -16.52 -1.68 -3.94
CA VAL A 93 -17.71 -0.84 -3.75
C VAL A 93 -18.79 -1.13 -4.80
N SER A 94 -18.40 -1.67 -5.96
CA SER A 94 -19.31 -2.10 -7.02
C SER A 94 -19.23 -3.61 -7.28
N THR A 95 -20.31 -4.15 -7.83
CA THR A 95 -20.38 -5.54 -8.31
C THR A 95 -19.80 -5.72 -9.73
N ILE A 96 -19.49 -4.64 -10.42
CA ILE A 96 -18.91 -4.61 -11.78
C ILE A 96 -17.51 -4.02 -11.73
N VAL A 97 -16.54 -4.70 -12.32
CA VAL A 97 -15.12 -4.33 -12.30
C VAL A 97 -14.87 -2.90 -12.78
N GLY A 98 -15.42 -2.52 -13.92
CA GLY A 98 -15.21 -1.19 -14.50
C GLY A 98 -15.76 -0.06 -13.61
N GLU A 99 -16.92 -0.27 -13.01
CA GLU A 99 -17.55 0.67 -12.09
C GLU A 99 -16.73 0.80 -10.79
N ASP A 100 -16.23 -0.33 -10.29
CA ASP A 100 -15.39 -0.34 -9.09
C ASP A 100 -14.10 0.46 -9.28
N VAL A 101 -13.42 0.23 -10.42
CA VAL A 101 -12.20 0.99 -10.77
C VAL A 101 -12.51 2.46 -11.03
N ALA A 102 -13.68 2.81 -11.58
CA ALA A 102 -14.12 4.18 -11.83
C ALA A 102 -14.44 4.96 -10.55
N PHE A 103 -14.87 4.28 -9.49
CA PHE A 103 -15.35 4.91 -8.25
C PHE A 103 -14.41 5.96 -7.66
N GLY A 104 -13.10 5.66 -7.62
CA GLY A 104 -12.09 6.61 -7.16
C GLY A 104 -12.00 7.85 -8.05
N LEU A 105 -12.06 7.66 -9.37
CA LEU A 105 -12.00 8.75 -10.36
C LEU A 105 -13.19 9.70 -10.22
N GLU A 106 -14.40 9.17 -10.04
CA GLU A 106 -15.63 9.93 -9.83
C GLU A 106 -15.55 10.77 -8.54
N ASN A 107 -15.10 10.16 -7.43
CA ASN A 107 -14.95 10.84 -6.14
C ASN A 107 -13.93 11.98 -6.17
N TYR A 108 -12.92 11.89 -7.05
CA TYR A 108 -11.93 12.96 -7.24
C TYR A 108 -12.31 13.93 -8.36
N GLY A 109 -13.55 13.85 -8.88
CA GLY A 109 -14.08 14.78 -9.87
C GLY A 109 -13.38 14.74 -11.23
N VAL A 110 -12.88 13.56 -11.62
CA VAL A 110 -12.32 13.37 -12.98
C VAL A 110 -13.46 13.52 -13.99
N PRO A 111 -13.24 14.28 -15.09
CA PRO A 111 -14.26 14.45 -16.13
C PRO A 111 -14.77 13.10 -16.65
N GLU A 112 -16.10 12.94 -16.76
CA GLU A 112 -16.75 11.69 -17.18
C GLU A 112 -16.18 11.14 -18.50
N ALA A 113 -15.86 12.03 -19.44
CA ALA A 113 -15.28 11.65 -20.72
C ALA A 113 -13.87 10.99 -20.61
N GLU A 114 -13.13 11.22 -19.53
CA GLU A 114 -11.81 10.65 -19.30
C GLU A 114 -11.84 9.31 -18.56
N ILE A 115 -12.93 9.03 -17.81
CA ILE A 115 -13.02 7.88 -16.93
C ILE A 115 -12.84 6.54 -17.69
N PRO A 116 -13.52 6.28 -18.83
CA PRO A 116 -13.37 5.00 -19.51
C PRO A 116 -11.93 4.70 -19.94
N ALA A 117 -11.22 5.71 -20.43
CA ALA A 117 -9.83 5.55 -20.86
C ALA A 117 -8.89 5.27 -19.67
N ARG A 118 -9.10 5.94 -18.52
CA ARG A 118 -8.32 5.70 -17.30
C ARG A 118 -8.61 4.32 -16.72
N VAL A 119 -9.85 3.88 -16.69
CA VAL A 119 -10.24 2.52 -16.25
C VAL A 119 -9.57 1.47 -17.11
N ALA A 120 -9.66 1.59 -18.45
CA ALA A 120 -9.03 0.64 -19.37
C ALA A 120 -7.50 0.59 -19.18
N ALA A 121 -6.85 1.76 -19.03
CA ALA A 121 -5.42 1.84 -18.79
C ALA A 121 -5.00 1.22 -17.44
N ALA A 122 -5.78 1.45 -16.38
CA ALA A 122 -5.52 0.88 -15.06
C ALA A 122 -5.68 -0.65 -15.06
N LEU A 123 -6.72 -1.18 -15.70
CA LEU A 123 -6.92 -2.63 -15.85
C LEU A 123 -5.82 -3.27 -16.69
N ALA A 124 -5.40 -2.62 -17.79
CA ALA A 124 -4.29 -3.11 -18.61
C ALA A 124 -2.97 -3.15 -17.82
N ALA A 125 -2.72 -2.17 -16.94
CA ALA A 125 -1.52 -2.13 -16.10
C ALA A 125 -1.39 -3.31 -15.11
N VAL A 126 -2.49 -4.00 -14.84
CA VAL A 126 -2.54 -5.16 -13.91
C VAL A 126 -2.93 -6.46 -14.62
N ASP A 127 -2.79 -6.53 -15.95
CA ASP A 127 -3.13 -7.68 -16.80
C ASP A 127 -4.59 -8.13 -16.68
N MET A 128 -5.51 -7.13 -16.54
CA MET A 128 -6.96 -7.34 -16.45
C MET A 128 -7.73 -6.64 -17.58
N ALA A 129 -7.07 -6.36 -18.72
CA ALA A 129 -7.74 -5.78 -19.89
C ALA A 129 -8.91 -6.66 -20.36
N GLY A 130 -10.04 -6.05 -20.69
CA GLY A 130 -11.25 -6.75 -21.13
C GLY A 130 -12.13 -7.30 -19.99
N TYR A 131 -11.80 -6.98 -18.74
CA TYR A 131 -12.59 -7.38 -17.56
C TYR A 131 -13.61 -6.33 -17.13
N GLU A 132 -13.70 -5.19 -17.80
CA GLU A 132 -14.50 -4.02 -17.40
C GLU A 132 -15.96 -4.39 -17.06
N ASN A 133 -16.57 -5.27 -17.87
CA ASN A 133 -17.97 -5.69 -17.73
C ASN A 133 -18.15 -6.96 -16.89
N ARG A 134 -17.10 -7.48 -16.27
CA ARG A 134 -17.19 -8.67 -15.44
C ARG A 134 -17.70 -8.35 -14.04
N ALA A 135 -18.44 -9.30 -13.47
CA ALA A 135 -18.87 -9.21 -12.09
C ALA A 135 -17.69 -9.56 -11.14
N THR A 136 -17.47 -8.72 -10.10
CA THR A 136 -16.36 -8.87 -9.16
C THR A 136 -16.38 -10.22 -8.41
N HIS A 137 -17.57 -10.76 -8.11
CA HIS A 137 -17.72 -12.04 -7.42
C HIS A 137 -17.32 -13.27 -8.25
N THR A 138 -17.15 -13.11 -9.58
CA THR A 138 -16.72 -14.21 -10.48
C THR A 138 -15.21 -14.35 -10.59
N LEU A 139 -14.45 -13.42 -9.98
CA LEU A 139 -13.00 -13.36 -10.06
C LEU A 139 -12.33 -14.30 -9.04
N SER A 140 -11.16 -14.84 -9.41
CA SER A 140 -10.28 -15.51 -8.45
C SER A 140 -9.70 -14.50 -7.43
N GLY A 141 -9.13 -14.99 -6.31
CA GLY A 141 -8.51 -14.13 -5.31
C GLY A 141 -7.41 -13.22 -5.90
N GLY A 142 -6.51 -13.77 -6.72
CA GLY A 142 -5.47 -13.00 -7.39
C GLY A 142 -6.03 -11.98 -8.38
N GLN A 143 -7.07 -12.33 -9.14
CA GLN A 143 -7.77 -11.39 -10.03
C GLN A 143 -8.44 -10.26 -9.25
N LYS A 144 -9.11 -10.57 -8.14
CA LYS A 144 -9.70 -9.56 -7.25
C LYS A 144 -8.67 -8.59 -6.73
N GLN A 145 -7.51 -9.09 -6.30
CA GLN A 145 -6.42 -8.25 -5.80
C GLN A 145 -5.86 -7.33 -6.88
N ARG A 146 -5.71 -7.84 -8.12
CA ARG A 146 -5.28 -7.01 -9.25
C ARG A 146 -6.32 -5.95 -9.62
N VAL A 147 -7.61 -6.26 -9.57
CA VAL A 147 -8.67 -5.26 -9.80
C VAL A 147 -8.65 -4.19 -8.69
N ALA A 148 -8.50 -4.57 -7.40
CA ALA A 148 -8.34 -3.62 -6.33
C ALA A 148 -7.12 -2.70 -6.54
N LEU A 149 -6.00 -3.26 -7.02
CA LEU A 149 -4.83 -2.48 -7.42
C LEU A 149 -5.12 -1.56 -8.62
N ALA A 150 -5.90 -2.01 -9.61
CA ALA A 150 -6.31 -1.16 -10.74
C ALA A 150 -7.12 0.05 -10.27
N GLY A 151 -8.06 -0.11 -9.33
CA GLY A 151 -8.81 0.99 -8.72
C GLY A 151 -7.91 2.03 -8.07
N VAL A 152 -6.83 1.59 -7.42
CA VAL A 152 -5.80 2.48 -6.86
C VAL A 152 -5.00 3.17 -7.98
N LEU A 153 -4.55 2.42 -8.98
CA LEU A 153 -3.72 2.94 -10.08
C LEU A 153 -4.46 3.93 -10.99
N ALA A 154 -5.78 3.84 -11.09
CA ALA A 154 -6.60 4.76 -11.89
C ALA A 154 -6.40 6.23 -11.48
N LEU A 155 -6.12 6.49 -10.19
CA LEU A 155 -5.77 7.81 -9.65
C LEU A 155 -4.32 8.22 -9.91
N SER A 156 -3.50 7.33 -10.49
CA SER A 156 -2.07 7.54 -10.77
C SER A 156 -1.25 7.97 -9.55
N PRO A 157 -1.33 7.28 -8.40
CA PRO A 157 -0.56 7.64 -7.22
C PRO A 157 0.94 7.50 -7.48
N ASP A 158 1.77 8.28 -6.78
CA ASP A 158 3.23 8.18 -6.85
C ASP A 158 3.77 7.10 -5.90
N ILE A 159 3.05 6.85 -4.81
CA ILE A 159 3.41 5.90 -3.77
C ILE A 159 2.33 4.81 -3.69
N LEU A 160 2.77 3.56 -3.71
CA LEU A 160 1.90 2.39 -3.55
C LEU A 160 2.23 1.69 -2.24
N VAL A 161 1.23 1.46 -1.42
CA VAL A 161 1.35 0.73 -0.16
C VAL A 161 0.55 -0.56 -0.25
N PHE A 162 1.20 -1.69 0.00
CA PHE A 162 0.59 -3.01 0.03
C PHE A 162 0.58 -3.52 1.47
N ASP A 163 -0.60 -3.57 2.09
CA ASP A 163 -0.78 -4.04 3.46
C ASP A 163 -1.18 -5.53 3.47
N GLU A 164 -0.18 -6.40 3.48
CA GLU A 164 -0.33 -7.88 3.41
C GLU A 164 -1.19 -8.34 2.22
N ALA A 165 -1.09 -7.63 1.08
CA ALA A 165 -1.97 -7.78 -0.08
C ALA A 165 -1.90 -9.17 -0.76
N THR A 166 -0.94 -10.01 -0.41
CA THR A 166 -0.74 -11.37 -0.94
C THR A 166 -1.13 -12.47 0.05
N ALA A 167 -1.40 -12.12 1.32
CA ALA A 167 -1.53 -13.10 2.40
C ALA A 167 -2.72 -14.08 2.25
N MET A 168 -3.76 -13.67 1.51
CA MET A 168 -4.97 -14.48 1.29
C MET A 168 -5.00 -15.19 -0.08
N LEU A 169 -3.88 -15.14 -0.82
CA LEU A 169 -3.80 -15.68 -2.17
C LEU A 169 -3.15 -17.08 -2.17
N ASP A 170 -3.57 -17.89 -3.12
CA ASP A 170 -2.86 -19.11 -3.49
C ASP A 170 -1.46 -18.78 -4.06
N PRO A 171 -0.56 -19.75 -4.19
CA PRO A 171 0.81 -19.49 -4.65
C PRO A 171 0.87 -18.81 -6.04
N ASP A 172 0.02 -19.20 -6.96
CA ASP A 172 0.00 -18.65 -8.33
C ASP A 172 -0.49 -17.20 -8.32
N GLY A 173 -1.61 -16.92 -7.64
CA GLY A 173 -2.15 -15.57 -7.50
C GLY A 173 -1.18 -14.64 -6.77
N ARG A 174 -0.43 -15.15 -5.78
CA ARG A 174 0.62 -14.41 -5.09
C ARG A 174 1.74 -14.00 -6.07
N GLN A 175 2.24 -14.93 -6.87
CA GLN A 175 3.28 -14.65 -7.86
C GLN A 175 2.83 -13.62 -8.90
N GLU A 176 1.60 -13.71 -9.38
CA GLU A 176 1.03 -12.75 -10.33
C GLU A 176 0.97 -11.33 -9.75
N VAL A 177 0.53 -11.18 -8.49
CA VAL A 177 0.47 -9.88 -7.81
C VAL A 177 1.88 -9.33 -7.56
N LEU A 178 2.82 -10.15 -7.07
CA LEU A 178 4.21 -9.74 -6.85
C LEU A 178 4.88 -9.32 -8.16
N HIS A 179 4.66 -10.06 -9.24
CA HIS A 179 5.16 -9.68 -10.56
C HIS A 179 4.63 -8.31 -11.00
N THR A 180 3.35 -8.05 -10.77
CA THR A 180 2.73 -6.75 -11.06
C THR A 180 3.36 -5.64 -10.24
N ILE A 181 3.58 -5.85 -8.92
CA ILE A 181 4.24 -4.88 -8.03
C ILE A 181 5.65 -4.55 -8.52
N HIS A 182 6.46 -5.58 -8.82
CA HIS A 182 7.81 -5.38 -9.33
C HIS A 182 7.84 -4.65 -10.67
N ARG A 183 6.89 -4.92 -11.56
CA ARG A 183 6.77 -4.20 -12.84
C ARG A 183 6.42 -2.73 -12.64
N LEU A 184 5.51 -2.40 -11.72
CA LEU A 184 5.17 -1.02 -11.38
C LEU A 184 6.36 -0.27 -10.79
N HIS A 185 7.13 -0.91 -9.92
CA HIS A 185 8.36 -0.33 -9.36
C HIS A 185 9.42 -0.13 -10.44
N THR A 186 9.81 -1.16 -11.18
CA THR A 186 10.95 -1.13 -12.09
C THR A 186 10.69 -0.35 -13.39
N GLN A 187 9.49 -0.46 -13.97
CA GLN A 187 9.17 0.14 -15.26
C GLN A 187 8.50 1.52 -15.14
N GLN A 188 7.73 1.75 -14.06
CA GLN A 188 7.04 3.02 -13.84
C GLN A 188 7.66 3.86 -12.73
N HIS A 189 8.76 3.39 -12.13
CA HIS A 189 9.50 4.07 -11.06
C HIS A 189 8.61 4.47 -9.87
N LYS A 190 7.56 3.68 -9.59
CA LYS A 190 6.70 3.91 -8.43
C LYS A 190 7.47 3.64 -7.14
N THR A 191 7.27 4.49 -6.15
CA THR A 191 7.70 4.21 -4.78
C THR A 191 6.75 3.17 -4.20
N VAL A 192 7.30 2.10 -3.63
CA VAL A 192 6.51 0.98 -3.11
C VAL A 192 6.86 0.71 -1.66
N VAL A 193 5.84 0.60 -0.81
CA VAL A 193 5.98 0.10 0.57
C VAL A 193 5.15 -1.16 0.70
N MET A 194 5.82 -2.28 0.92
CA MET A 194 5.21 -3.59 1.03
C MET A 194 5.28 -4.10 2.47
N ILE A 195 4.13 -4.32 3.09
CA ILE A 195 4.01 -5.00 4.38
C ILE A 195 3.77 -6.46 4.14
N THR A 196 4.62 -7.29 4.71
CA THR A 196 4.49 -8.74 4.60
C THR A 196 5.07 -9.43 5.84
N HIS A 197 4.70 -10.67 6.03
CA HIS A 197 5.35 -11.60 6.96
C HIS A 197 6.10 -12.73 6.20
N TYR A 198 6.06 -12.70 4.87
CA TYR A 198 6.80 -13.64 4.00
C TYR A 198 8.17 -13.04 3.65
N ILE A 199 9.22 -13.72 4.07
CA ILE A 199 10.61 -13.30 3.83
C ILE A 199 10.91 -13.26 2.33
N GLU A 200 10.36 -14.21 1.58
CA GLU A 200 10.55 -14.35 0.13
C GLU A 200 10.10 -13.10 -0.64
N GLU A 201 9.06 -12.42 -0.15
CA GLU A 201 8.54 -11.20 -0.77
C GLU A 201 9.48 -10.00 -0.57
N ALA A 202 10.30 -10.03 0.50
CA ALA A 202 11.26 -8.97 0.79
C ALA A 202 12.58 -9.10 0.01
N ILE A 203 12.84 -10.25 -0.64
CA ILE A 203 14.12 -10.49 -1.36
C ILE A 203 14.36 -9.46 -2.46
N GLY A 204 13.29 -9.02 -3.13
CA GLY A 204 13.37 -8.03 -4.22
C GLY A 204 13.30 -6.57 -3.76
N ALA A 205 13.29 -6.29 -2.45
CA ALA A 205 13.23 -4.93 -1.93
C ALA A 205 14.63 -4.28 -1.90
N ASP A 206 14.67 -2.97 -2.16
CA ASP A 206 15.90 -2.17 -2.03
C ASP A 206 16.30 -2.05 -0.56
N ARG A 207 15.29 -1.94 0.33
CA ARG A 207 15.45 -1.82 1.77
C ARG A 207 14.41 -2.63 2.51
N VAL A 208 14.84 -3.22 3.62
CA VAL A 208 13.98 -3.98 4.54
C VAL A 208 14.01 -3.34 5.91
N TYR A 209 12.87 -3.13 6.50
CA TYR A 209 12.68 -2.72 7.89
C TYR A 209 12.10 -3.87 8.70
N LEU A 210 12.62 -4.08 9.89
CA LEU A 210 12.04 -5.03 10.84
C LEU A 210 11.37 -4.28 11.98
N ILE A 211 10.06 -4.46 12.13
CA ILE A 211 9.28 -3.85 13.21
C ILE A 211 8.92 -4.87 14.29
N HIS A 212 9.11 -4.50 15.55
CA HIS A 212 8.73 -5.28 16.71
C HIS A 212 8.13 -4.36 17.79
N ASN A 213 6.96 -4.74 18.33
CA ASN A 213 6.25 -3.96 19.36
C ASN A 213 6.14 -2.45 19.05
N GLY A 214 5.80 -2.12 17.81
CA GLY A 214 5.61 -0.74 17.36
C GLY A 214 6.87 0.08 17.19
N LYS A 215 8.05 -0.55 17.16
CA LYS A 215 9.36 0.10 16.91
C LYS A 215 10.09 -0.57 15.76
N MET A 216 10.79 0.20 14.95
CA MET A 216 11.79 -0.35 14.05
C MET A 216 13.00 -0.77 14.87
N ILE A 217 13.39 -2.04 14.77
CA ILE A 217 14.50 -2.64 15.51
C ILE A 217 15.74 -2.89 14.64
N ALA A 218 15.56 -2.97 13.33
CA ALA A 218 16.63 -3.07 12.36
C ALA A 218 16.17 -2.54 10.99
N ASP A 219 17.11 -2.07 10.18
CA ASP A 219 16.93 -1.77 8.77
C ASP A 219 18.23 -1.96 8.00
N GLY A 220 18.13 -2.25 6.71
CA GLY A 220 19.25 -2.47 5.82
C GLY A 220 18.79 -2.91 4.44
N THR A 221 19.72 -3.23 3.56
CA THR A 221 19.43 -3.87 2.28
C THR A 221 18.83 -5.27 2.50
N ALA A 222 18.03 -5.76 1.55
CA ALA A 222 17.48 -7.12 1.64
C ALA A 222 18.59 -8.16 1.88
N ARG A 223 19.73 -8.00 1.22
CA ARG A 223 20.88 -8.89 1.40
C ARG A 223 21.44 -8.87 2.84
N GLU A 224 21.61 -7.69 3.42
CA GLU A 224 22.13 -7.56 4.79
C GLU A 224 21.15 -8.15 5.81
N MET A 225 19.86 -7.85 5.65
CA MET A 225 18.83 -8.26 6.60
C MET A 225 18.48 -9.74 6.55
N LEU A 226 18.60 -10.38 5.37
CA LEU A 226 18.17 -11.77 5.15
C LEU A 226 19.33 -12.77 5.19
N THR A 227 20.59 -12.31 5.26
CA THR A 227 21.78 -13.18 5.32
C THR A 227 22.50 -13.15 6.66
N GLN A 228 22.09 -12.33 7.63
CA GLN A 228 22.70 -12.35 8.96
C GLN A 228 22.28 -13.63 9.69
N PRO A 229 23.25 -14.43 10.22
CA PRO A 229 22.93 -15.52 11.13
C PRO A 229 22.34 -14.92 12.43
N GLU A 230 21.43 -15.66 13.06
CA GLU A 230 20.82 -15.33 14.36
C GLU A 230 21.84 -14.94 15.44
#